data_d58e9add04f1943a558d111c9b841be6
#
_entry.id   d58e9add04f1943a558d111c9b841be6
#
_cell.length_a   1.000
_cell.length_b   1.000
_cell.length_c   1.000
_cell.angle_alpha   90.00
_cell.angle_beta   90.00
_cell.angle_gamma   90.00
#
_symmetry.space_group_name_H-M   'P 1'
#
loop_
_entity.id
_entity.type
_entity.pdbx_description
1 polymer ?
#
loop_
_entity_poly.entity_id
_entity_poly.type
_entity_poly.pdbx_seq_one_letter_code
_entity_poly.pdbx_strand_id
1 'polypeptide(L)'
;MVLLADDEDAIRWVGRRFLEADGWAVLEATDGLEALHILGSLTGRLDLVITDLNMPRVSGRELAEVLSVFRPGLPVLGITGFLSAVTHDRRLPILPKPFTAGSLIQAVRMACGLSVRLRPPVMEHRRRARRLREIASPSAERPVDLVAAVQALRGIEVG
;
A
#
# COMPACT_ATOMS: atom_id res chain seq x y z
N MET A 1 -6.33 10.08 8.06
CA MET A 1 -5.08 9.45 8.58
C MET A 1 -4.39 8.71 7.46
N VAL A 2 -3.07 8.78 7.36
CA VAL A 2 -2.25 8.17 6.31
C VAL A 2 -1.25 7.22 6.94
N LEU A 3 -0.98 6.07 6.31
CA LEU A 3 0.15 5.21 6.65
C LEU A 3 1.27 5.49 5.64
N LEU A 4 2.45 5.84 6.11
CA LEU A 4 3.65 6.09 5.32
C LEU A 4 4.68 4.99 5.60
N ALA A 5 4.99 4.18 4.60
CA ALA A 5 5.96 3.09 4.67
C ALA A 5 7.15 3.38 3.74
N ASP A 6 8.35 3.45 4.31
CA ASP A 6 9.61 3.65 3.58
C ASP A 6 10.75 3.17 4.47
N ASP A 7 11.75 2.46 3.94
CA ASP A 7 12.88 1.97 4.72
C ASP A 7 13.95 3.04 4.96
N GLU A 8 13.91 4.15 4.22
CA GLU A 8 14.78 5.29 4.39
C GLU A 8 14.23 6.27 5.45
N ASP A 9 14.86 6.33 6.64
CA ASP A 9 14.45 7.23 7.74
C ASP A 9 14.32 8.69 7.31
N ALA A 10 15.24 9.18 6.47
CA ALA A 10 15.23 10.56 5.99
C ALA A 10 13.99 10.85 5.13
N ILE A 11 13.61 9.92 4.25
CA ILE A 11 12.44 10.05 3.40
C ILE A 11 11.16 9.98 4.23
N ARG A 12 11.08 9.05 5.19
CA ARG A 12 9.95 8.94 6.12
C ARG A 12 9.77 10.23 6.91
N TRP A 13 10.87 10.74 7.50
CA TRP A 13 10.83 11.98 8.26
C TRP A 13 10.33 13.17 7.43
N VAL A 14 10.88 13.37 6.23
CA VAL A 14 10.48 14.45 5.31
C VAL A 14 9.03 14.30 4.89
N GLY A 15 8.65 13.10 4.43
CA GLY A 15 7.28 12.80 4.01
C GLY A 15 6.25 13.05 5.11
N ARG A 16 6.54 12.57 6.32
CA ARG A 16 5.72 12.83 7.50
C ARG A 16 5.53 14.32 7.75
N ARG A 17 6.62 15.11 7.76
CA ARG A 17 6.57 16.56 7.99
C ARG A 17 5.70 17.28 6.96
N PHE A 18 5.77 16.88 5.69
CA PHE A 18 4.95 17.47 4.64
C PHE A 18 3.47 17.12 4.81
N LEU A 19 3.17 15.88 5.17
CA LEU A 19 1.80 15.41 5.40
C LEU A 19 1.17 16.05 6.63
N GLU A 20 1.90 16.10 7.75
CA GLU A 20 1.45 16.76 8.99
C GLU A 20 1.18 18.25 8.78
N ALA A 21 2.02 18.94 7.99
CA ALA A 21 1.83 20.34 7.65
C ALA A 21 0.56 20.59 6.79
N ASP A 22 0.12 19.59 6.02
CA ASP A 22 -1.17 19.62 5.26
C ASP A 22 -2.36 19.11 6.12
N GLY A 23 -2.15 18.81 7.41
CA GLY A 23 -3.19 18.42 8.34
C GLY A 23 -3.48 16.92 8.44
N TRP A 24 -2.63 16.06 7.88
CA TRP A 24 -2.78 14.61 7.98
C TRP A 24 -2.21 14.07 9.29
N ALA A 25 -2.94 13.16 9.94
CA ALA A 25 -2.36 12.30 10.96
C ALA A 25 -1.59 11.17 10.26
N VAL A 26 -0.33 10.94 10.64
CA VAL A 26 0.56 10.00 9.96
C VAL A 26 0.94 8.85 10.90
N LEU A 27 0.74 7.62 10.43
CA LEU A 27 1.38 6.43 10.96
C LEU A 27 2.61 6.12 10.11
N GLU A 28 3.67 5.62 10.71
CA GLU A 28 4.91 5.27 10.02
C GLU A 28 5.17 3.78 10.09
N ALA A 29 5.76 3.24 9.04
CA ALA A 29 6.29 1.89 8.98
C ALA A 29 7.66 1.91 8.30
N THR A 30 8.60 1.10 8.78
CA THR A 30 9.96 1.00 8.24
C THR A 30 10.06 0.03 7.07
N ASP A 31 9.02 -0.74 6.81
CA ASP A 31 8.86 -1.64 5.66
C ASP A 31 7.42 -2.14 5.50
N GLY A 32 7.20 -2.94 4.46
CA GLY A 32 5.88 -3.48 4.17
C GLY A 32 5.35 -4.49 5.18
N LEU A 33 6.23 -5.21 5.88
CA LEU A 33 5.80 -6.16 6.92
C LEU A 33 5.26 -5.41 8.16
N GLU A 34 5.94 -4.38 8.59
CA GLU A 34 5.47 -3.52 9.67
C GLU A 34 4.17 -2.81 9.27
N ALA A 35 4.10 -2.32 8.02
CA ALA A 35 2.87 -1.75 7.49
C ALA A 35 1.69 -2.72 7.57
N LEU A 36 1.88 -4.00 7.24
CA LEU A 36 0.84 -5.03 7.36
C LEU A 36 0.42 -5.30 8.80
N HIS A 37 1.37 -5.31 9.75
CA HIS A 37 1.05 -5.44 11.18
C HIS A 37 0.21 -4.27 11.69
N ILE A 38 0.60 -3.03 11.34
CA ILE A 38 -0.17 -1.84 11.68
C ILE A 38 -1.59 -1.93 11.09
N LEU A 39 -1.71 -2.29 9.80
CA LEU A 39 -2.99 -2.43 9.12
C LEU A 39 -3.87 -3.53 9.71
N GLY A 40 -3.28 -4.63 10.18
CA GLY A 40 -3.99 -5.74 10.82
C GLY A 40 -4.54 -5.39 12.21
N SER A 41 -3.86 -4.52 12.95
CA SER A 41 -4.23 -4.10 14.31
C SER A 41 -5.05 -2.80 14.36
N LEU A 42 -5.08 -2.05 13.24
CA LEU A 42 -5.71 -0.74 13.19
C LEU A 42 -7.26 -0.86 13.28
N THR A 43 -7.83 -0.29 14.33
CA THR A 43 -9.28 -0.20 14.52
C THR A 43 -9.90 1.08 13.96
N GLY A 44 -9.07 2.08 13.60
CA GLY A 44 -9.49 3.37 13.07
C GLY A 44 -9.57 3.41 11.54
N ARG A 45 -10.13 4.50 11.02
CA ARG A 45 -10.21 4.74 9.57
C ARG A 45 -8.85 5.18 9.03
N LEU A 46 -8.34 4.47 8.05
CA LEU A 46 -7.21 4.86 7.22
C LEU A 46 -7.73 5.36 5.87
N ASP A 47 -7.22 6.49 5.41
CA ASP A 47 -7.67 7.13 4.18
C ASP A 47 -6.73 6.86 3.00
N LEU A 48 -5.45 6.54 3.26
CA LEU A 48 -4.43 6.30 2.23
C LEU A 48 -3.26 5.51 2.81
N VAL A 49 -2.66 4.66 1.99
CA VAL A 49 -1.31 4.10 2.20
C VAL A 49 -0.36 4.72 1.20
N ILE A 50 0.77 5.25 1.67
CA ILE A 50 1.90 5.71 0.86
C ILE A 50 3.03 4.73 1.14
N THR A 51 3.63 4.17 0.09
CA THR A 51 4.66 3.14 0.25
C THR A 51 5.80 3.28 -0.75
N ASP A 52 7.04 3.18 -0.29
CA ASP A 52 8.14 2.90 -1.22
C ASP A 52 7.88 1.56 -1.89
N LEU A 53 8.16 1.48 -3.18
CA LEU A 53 7.99 0.26 -3.96
C LEU A 53 9.08 -0.78 -3.70
N ASN A 54 10.26 -0.35 -3.23
CA ASN A 54 11.45 -1.19 -3.07
C ASN A 54 11.90 -1.21 -1.60
N MET A 55 11.17 -1.90 -0.77
CA MET A 55 11.51 -2.10 0.63
C MET A 55 11.96 -3.54 0.90
N PRO A 56 12.76 -3.79 1.94
CA PRO A 56 13.11 -5.13 2.38
C PRO A 56 11.88 -5.86 2.95
N ARG A 57 11.98 -7.17 3.09
CA ARG A 57 10.98 -8.09 3.65
C ARG A 57 9.69 -8.14 2.81
N VAL A 58 8.91 -7.10 2.78
CA VAL A 58 7.71 -6.95 1.96
C VAL A 58 7.81 -5.66 1.17
N SER A 59 7.85 -5.77 -0.14
CA SER A 59 7.90 -4.63 -1.05
C SER A 59 6.56 -3.88 -1.09
N GLY A 60 6.61 -2.59 -1.46
CA GLY A 60 5.38 -1.82 -1.61
C GLY A 60 4.44 -2.34 -2.70
N ARG A 61 4.98 -3.06 -3.71
CA ARG A 61 4.15 -3.74 -4.72
C ARG A 61 3.36 -4.89 -4.13
N GLU A 62 4.00 -5.76 -3.34
CA GLU A 62 3.34 -6.85 -2.63
C GLU A 62 2.30 -6.32 -1.65
N LEU A 63 2.64 -5.25 -0.92
CA LEU A 63 1.71 -4.55 -0.02
C LEU A 63 0.47 -4.05 -0.79
N ALA A 64 0.67 -3.35 -1.91
CA ALA A 64 -0.43 -2.83 -2.74
C ALA A 64 -1.30 -3.97 -3.29
N GLU A 65 -0.70 -5.10 -3.70
CA GLU A 65 -1.43 -6.26 -4.20
C GLU A 65 -2.32 -6.88 -3.11
N VAL A 66 -1.80 -7.09 -1.91
CA VAL A 66 -2.57 -7.57 -0.76
C VAL A 66 -3.72 -6.62 -0.44
N LEU A 67 -3.44 -5.32 -0.37
CA LEU A 67 -4.47 -4.33 -0.09
C LEU A 67 -5.57 -4.28 -1.17
N SER A 68 -5.22 -4.49 -2.43
CA SER A 68 -6.20 -4.55 -3.51
C SER A 68 -7.24 -5.67 -3.33
N VAL A 69 -6.89 -6.72 -2.61
CA VAL A 69 -7.76 -7.88 -2.33
C VAL A 69 -8.54 -7.71 -1.03
N PHE A 70 -7.86 -7.30 0.04
CA PHE A 70 -8.43 -7.28 1.38
C PHE A 70 -9.04 -5.94 1.79
N ARG A 71 -8.57 -4.85 1.17
CA ARG A 71 -9.06 -3.49 1.39
C ARG A 71 -9.23 -2.74 0.06
N PRO A 72 -10.09 -3.22 -0.87
CA PRO A 72 -10.17 -2.70 -2.24
C PRO A 72 -10.62 -1.24 -2.35
N GLY A 73 -11.14 -0.66 -1.28
CA GLY A 73 -11.49 0.76 -1.21
C GLY A 73 -10.40 1.65 -0.62
N LEU A 74 -9.29 1.07 -0.13
CA LEU A 74 -8.18 1.84 0.44
C LEU A 74 -7.21 2.22 -0.68
N PRO A 75 -7.03 3.52 -0.97
CA PRO A 75 -6.08 3.95 -1.97
C PRO A 75 -4.64 3.67 -1.54
N VAL A 76 -3.79 3.37 -2.52
CA VAL A 76 -2.36 3.20 -2.33
C VAL A 76 -1.62 4.13 -3.30
N LEU A 77 -0.63 4.87 -2.81
CA LEU A 77 0.30 5.69 -3.57
C LEU A 77 1.70 5.10 -3.44
N GLY A 78 2.28 4.67 -4.55
CA GLY A 78 3.66 4.21 -4.60
C GLY A 78 4.64 5.39 -4.65
N ILE A 79 5.79 5.26 -3.98
CA ILE A 79 6.93 6.15 -4.14
C ILE A 79 8.09 5.33 -4.68
N THR A 80 8.92 5.87 -5.57
CA THR A 80 10.09 5.15 -6.07
C THR A 80 11.19 6.08 -6.55
N GLY A 81 12.45 5.68 -6.29
CA GLY A 81 13.64 6.31 -6.87
C GLY A 81 14.01 5.78 -8.27
N PHE A 82 13.36 4.69 -8.74
CA PHE A 82 13.66 4.07 -10.02
C PHE A 82 12.61 4.43 -11.06
N LEU A 83 12.98 5.28 -12.03
CA LEU A 83 12.10 5.70 -13.12
C LEU A 83 11.60 4.52 -14.00
N SER A 84 12.40 3.45 -14.12
CA SER A 84 11.99 2.24 -14.82
C SER A 84 10.85 1.48 -14.12
N ALA A 85 10.61 1.74 -12.85
CA ALA A 85 9.50 1.17 -12.09
C ALA A 85 8.17 1.90 -12.34
N VAL A 86 8.19 3.05 -13.02
CA VAL A 86 7.00 3.76 -13.50
C VAL A 86 6.41 2.98 -14.68
N THR A 87 5.96 1.77 -14.40
CA THR A 87 5.15 1.02 -15.36
C THR A 87 3.78 1.68 -15.45
N HIS A 88 3.20 1.66 -16.64
CA HIS A 88 1.88 2.24 -16.94
C HIS A 88 0.73 1.49 -16.24
N ASP A 89 0.97 0.94 -15.05
CA ASP A 89 -0.10 0.36 -14.25
C ASP A 89 -0.94 1.48 -13.64
N ARG A 90 -2.01 1.81 -14.34
CA ARG A 90 -3.01 2.82 -13.92
C ARG A 90 -3.67 2.50 -12.57
N ARG A 91 -3.35 1.37 -11.95
CA ARG A 91 -3.95 0.92 -10.69
C ARG A 91 -3.17 1.39 -9.48
N LEU A 92 -1.87 1.66 -9.63
CA LEU A 92 -1.00 2.16 -8.58
C LEU A 92 -0.40 3.49 -9.04
N PRO A 93 -0.97 4.64 -8.61
CA PRO A 93 -0.34 5.92 -8.85
C PRO A 93 1.04 5.96 -8.19
N ILE A 94 2.03 6.51 -8.90
CA ILE A 94 3.43 6.53 -8.48
C ILE A 94 3.93 7.96 -8.44
N LEU A 95 4.59 8.31 -7.33
CA LEU A 95 5.34 9.55 -7.14
C LEU A 95 6.86 9.24 -7.21
N PRO A 96 7.61 9.81 -8.16
CA PRO A 96 9.05 9.62 -8.20
C PRO A 96 9.77 10.35 -7.07
N LYS A 97 10.86 9.75 -6.54
CA LYS A 97 11.85 10.41 -5.67
C LYS A 97 12.89 11.10 -6.56
N PRO A 98 13.41 12.30 -6.18
CA PRO A 98 13.00 13.09 -5.01
C PRO A 98 11.70 13.86 -5.25
N PHE A 99 10.93 14.05 -4.20
CA PHE A 99 9.66 14.79 -4.25
C PHE A 99 9.68 16.03 -3.36
N THR A 100 8.85 17.02 -3.71
CA THR A 100 8.61 18.22 -2.91
C THR A 100 7.34 18.07 -2.08
N ALA A 101 7.14 18.96 -1.10
CA ALA A 101 5.86 19.01 -0.36
C ALA A 101 4.66 19.16 -1.32
N GLY A 102 4.78 20.07 -2.30
CA GLY A 102 3.70 20.31 -3.27
C GLY A 102 3.36 19.08 -4.11
N SER A 103 4.37 18.36 -4.64
CA SER A 103 4.16 17.16 -5.46
C SER A 103 3.59 16.00 -4.64
N LEU A 104 4.05 15.82 -3.39
CA LEU A 104 3.51 14.79 -2.49
C LEU A 104 2.03 15.05 -2.18
N ILE A 105 1.69 16.26 -1.75
CA ILE A 105 0.31 16.61 -1.40
C ILE A 105 -0.63 16.54 -2.61
N GLN A 106 -0.16 16.95 -3.78
CA GLN A 106 -0.92 16.79 -5.02
C GLN A 106 -1.18 15.31 -5.33
N ALA A 107 -0.16 14.45 -5.24
CA ALA A 107 -0.30 13.02 -5.47
C ALA A 107 -1.26 12.36 -4.47
N VAL A 108 -1.19 12.74 -3.18
CA VAL A 108 -2.10 12.29 -2.14
C VAL A 108 -3.55 12.65 -2.47
N ARG A 109 -3.82 13.89 -2.84
CA ARG A 109 -5.18 14.35 -3.21
C ARG A 109 -5.71 13.62 -4.43
N MET A 110 -4.87 13.39 -5.43
CA MET A 110 -5.22 12.59 -6.62
C MET A 110 -5.52 11.14 -6.27
N ALA A 111 -4.69 10.50 -5.45
CA ALA A 111 -4.88 9.11 -5.04
C ALA A 111 -6.20 8.94 -4.27
N CYS A 112 -6.52 9.83 -3.35
CA CYS A 112 -7.78 9.82 -2.61
C CYS A 112 -9.00 10.06 -3.54
N GLY A 113 -8.87 10.88 -4.57
CA GLY A 113 -9.93 11.14 -5.55
C GLY A 113 -10.14 9.98 -6.55
N LEU A 114 -9.08 9.26 -6.91
CA LEU A 114 -9.13 8.11 -7.81
C LEU A 114 -9.78 6.87 -7.17
N SER A 115 -9.83 6.77 -5.85
CA SER A 115 -10.48 5.67 -5.13
C SER A 115 -11.96 5.50 -5.48
N VAL A 116 -12.62 6.54 -5.94
CA VAL A 116 -14.03 6.51 -6.36
C VAL A 116 -14.23 5.79 -7.71
N ARG A 117 -13.17 5.49 -8.46
CA ARG A 117 -13.24 4.98 -9.84
C ARG A 117 -12.50 3.66 -10.12
N LEU A 118 -11.95 2.98 -9.12
CA LEU A 118 -11.28 1.71 -9.37
C LEU A 118 -12.31 0.60 -9.62
N ARG A 119 -12.44 0.23 -10.89
CA ARG A 119 -13.20 -0.95 -11.35
C ARG A 119 -12.54 -2.22 -10.79
N PRO A 120 -13.32 -3.26 -10.43
CA PRO A 120 -12.76 -4.51 -9.96
C PRO A 120 -11.83 -5.15 -11.01
N PRO A 121 -10.82 -5.93 -10.57
CA PRO A 121 -9.76 -6.47 -11.42
C PRO A 121 -10.27 -7.42 -12.49
N VAL A 122 -9.55 -7.47 -13.62
CA VAL A 122 -9.75 -8.38 -14.74
C VAL A 122 -9.62 -9.85 -14.29
N MET A 123 -10.20 -10.79 -15.01
CA MET A 123 -10.45 -12.20 -14.65
C MET A 123 -9.27 -12.96 -14.03
N GLU A 124 -8.05 -12.69 -14.46
CA GLU A 124 -6.84 -13.36 -13.94
C GLU A 124 -6.54 -13.00 -12.49
N HIS A 125 -6.73 -11.73 -12.13
CA HIS A 125 -6.65 -11.24 -10.76
C HIS A 125 -7.78 -11.79 -9.86
N ARG A 126 -8.93 -12.15 -10.45
CA ARG A 126 -10.03 -12.74 -9.66
C ARG A 126 -9.69 -14.13 -9.14
N ARG A 127 -8.97 -14.97 -9.94
CA ARG A 127 -8.52 -16.29 -9.49
C ARG A 127 -7.46 -16.18 -8.38
N ARG A 128 -6.49 -15.27 -8.56
CA ARG A 128 -5.46 -14.99 -7.55
C ARG A 128 -6.06 -14.40 -6.27
N ALA A 129 -6.96 -13.43 -6.40
CA ALA A 129 -7.69 -12.84 -5.30
C ALA A 129 -8.57 -13.85 -4.53
N ARG A 130 -9.22 -14.78 -5.26
CA ARG A 130 -10.00 -15.85 -4.63
C ARG A 130 -9.10 -16.77 -3.81
N ARG A 131 -7.96 -17.20 -4.36
CA ARG A 131 -7.00 -18.07 -3.68
C ARG A 131 -6.40 -17.39 -2.45
N LEU A 132 -6.06 -16.10 -2.52
CA LEU A 132 -5.61 -15.31 -1.38
C LEU A 132 -6.67 -15.22 -0.28
N ARG A 133 -7.92 -15.02 -0.63
CA ARG A 133 -9.04 -15.00 0.33
C ARG A 133 -9.26 -16.35 0.96
N GLU A 134 -9.13 -17.45 0.22
CA GLU A 134 -9.27 -18.80 0.75
C GLU A 134 -8.16 -19.15 1.76
N ILE A 135 -6.92 -18.69 1.52
CA ILE A 135 -5.77 -18.91 2.41
C ILE A 135 -5.83 -18.01 3.65
N ALA A 136 -6.22 -16.74 3.48
CA ALA A 136 -6.30 -15.77 4.56
C ALA A 136 -7.71 -15.66 5.17
N SER A 137 -8.63 -16.59 4.84
CA SER A 137 -10.00 -16.59 5.34
C SER A 137 -10.01 -16.64 6.88
N PRO A 138 -10.59 -15.65 7.55
CA PRO A 138 -10.75 -15.72 8.99
C PRO A 138 -11.78 -16.82 9.30
N SER A 139 -11.46 -17.72 10.20
CA SER A 139 -12.50 -18.28 11.06
C SER A 139 -13.18 -17.09 11.75
N ALA A 140 -14.49 -17.10 11.91
CA ALA A 140 -15.36 -15.97 12.28
C ALA A 140 -14.92 -15.09 13.49
N GLU A 141 -13.77 -15.34 14.08
CA GLU A 141 -13.27 -14.71 15.32
C GLU A 141 -11.85 -14.10 15.21
N ARG A 142 -11.18 -14.13 14.04
CA ARG A 142 -9.81 -13.58 13.92
C ARG A 142 -9.73 -12.48 12.87
N PRO A 143 -8.96 -11.39 13.16
CA PRO A 143 -8.65 -10.39 12.13
C PRO A 143 -7.94 -11.03 10.94
N VAL A 144 -8.14 -10.48 9.75
CA VAL A 144 -7.48 -10.94 8.51
C VAL A 144 -5.96 -10.90 8.69
N ASP A 145 -5.30 -12.03 8.54
CA ASP A 145 -3.85 -12.11 8.60
C ASP A 145 -3.25 -11.66 7.26
N LEU A 146 -2.97 -10.37 7.15
CA LEU A 146 -2.39 -9.77 5.96
C LEU A 146 -0.95 -10.24 5.71
N VAL A 147 -0.23 -10.69 6.74
CA VAL A 147 1.13 -11.23 6.61
C VAL A 147 1.08 -12.61 5.96
N ALA A 148 0.15 -13.47 6.38
CA ALA A 148 -0.08 -14.76 5.74
C ALA A 148 -0.47 -14.61 4.26
N ALA A 149 -1.18 -13.54 3.91
CA ALA A 149 -1.54 -13.25 2.52
C ALA A 149 -0.31 -12.95 1.65
N VAL A 150 0.70 -12.23 2.16
CA VAL A 150 1.97 -11.99 1.42
C VAL A 150 2.75 -13.28 1.23
N GLN A 151 2.84 -14.11 2.25
CA GLN A 151 3.54 -15.41 2.15
C GLN A 151 2.88 -16.29 1.09
N ALA A 152 1.55 -16.27 1.03
CA ALA A 152 0.79 -16.99 0.02
C ALA A 152 1.01 -16.44 -1.40
N LEU A 153 1.15 -15.13 -1.57
CA LEU A 153 1.51 -14.52 -2.86
C LEU A 153 2.83 -15.05 -3.39
N ARG A 154 3.86 -15.08 -2.56
CA ARG A 154 5.19 -15.59 -2.92
C ARG A 154 5.17 -17.08 -3.27
N GLY A 155 4.36 -17.87 -2.60
CA GLY A 155 4.17 -19.30 -2.92
C GLY A 155 3.43 -19.58 -4.23
N ILE A 156 2.68 -18.62 -4.76
CA ILE A 156 1.96 -18.73 -6.04
C ILE A 156 2.88 -18.43 -7.23
N GLU A 157 3.93 -17.63 -7.03
CA GLU A 157 4.88 -17.27 -8.09
C GLU A 157 5.91 -18.38 -8.40
N VAL A 158 6.08 -19.36 -7.52
CA VAL A 158 7.07 -20.46 -7.62
C VAL A 158 6.45 -21.74 -8.20
N GLY A 159 5.20 -21.75 -8.54
CA GLY A 159 4.47 -22.87 -9.17
C GLY A 159 3.89 -22.47 -10.51
#